data_60cfcd8fc8d8cd3e78be570751f81de4
#
_entry.id   60cfcd8fc8d8cd3e78be570751f81de4
#
_cell.length_a   1.000
_cell.length_b   1.000
_cell.length_c   1.000
_cell.angle_alpha   90.00
_cell.angle_beta   90.00
_cell.angle_gamma   90.00
#
_symmetry.space_group_name_H-M   'P 1'
#
loop_
_entity.id
_entity.type
_entity.pdbx_description
1 polymer ?
#
loop_
_entity_poly.entity_id
_entity_poly.type
_entity_poly.pdbx_seq_one_letter_code
_entity_poly.pdbx_strand_id
1 'polypeptide(L)'
;MEWQQQAFAPHVNAIFLNTVRIAPASAASGRLLSLDVFRGATIAAMILVNNPGDWGHVYWPLLHVPWHGWTPTDLIFPFFLFMVGMSLTFSRRTGARPAFARALKLIGLGLLMALYPYFPILTVRWPGVLQRIGVCYLAAWAAKRWLRPRGQAVLFACLLVGYWALMTKATGPEGHPPNLEPQTNL
;
A
#
# COMPACT_ATOMS: atom_id res chain seq x y z
N MET A 1 53.37 -33.56 29.19
CA MET A 1 52.23 -34.00 28.35
C MET A 1 51.53 -32.76 27.84
N GLU A 2 52.03 -32.22 26.76
CA GLU A 2 51.47 -31.07 26.05
C GLU A 2 50.42 -31.58 25.08
N TRP A 3 49.17 -31.30 25.29
CA TRP A 3 48.12 -31.52 24.29
C TRP A 3 47.90 -30.23 23.51
N GLN A 4 48.23 -30.32 22.24
CA GLN A 4 48.09 -29.31 21.19
C GLN A 4 46.70 -28.69 21.20
N GLN A 5 46.64 -27.40 21.47
CA GLN A 5 45.54 -26.56 21.03
C GLN A 5 45.69 -26.31 19.52
N GLN A 6 45.09 -27.20 18.72
CA GLN A 6 44.95 -26.95 17.30
C GLN A 6 43.96 -25.82 17.11
N ALA A 7 44.44 -24.74 16.56
CA ALA A 7 43.72 -23.56 16.15
C ALA A 7 42.57 -23.91 15.16
N PHE A 8 41.38 -23.99 15.70
CA PHE A 8 40.16 -24.06 14.88
C PHE A 8 39.68 -22.61 14.74
N ALA A 9 39.99 -21.94 13.67
CA ALA A 9 39.33 -20.89 12.95
C ALA A 9 40.22 -19.67 12.54
N PRO A 10 40.61 -19.63 11.29
CA PRO A 10 40.44 -18.38 10.55
C PRO A 10 39.55 -18.51 9.29
N HIS A 11 39.12 -19.72 8.91
CA HIS A 11 38.42 -19.89 7.64
C HIS A 11 36.92 -19.63 7.67
N VAL A 12 36.27 -19.74 8.83
CA VAL A 12 34.83 -19.51 8.95
C VAL A 12 34.48 -18.01 8.87
N ASN A 13 35.34 -17.14 9.44
CA ASN A 13 35.12 -15.69 9.40
C ASN A 13 35.32 -15.09 8.00
N ALA A 14 36.17 -15.66 7.16
CA ALA A 14 36.42 -15.18 5.80
C ALA A 14 35.24 -15.48 4.85
N ILE A 15 34.54 -16.59 5.07
CA ILE A 15 33.36 -16.95 4.27
C ILE A 15 32.15 -16.09 4.64
N PHE A 16 31.96 -15.81 5.94
CA PHE A 16 30.81 -14.99 6.38
C PHE A 16 30.95 -13.51 6.02
N LEU A 17 32.16 -12.96 6.06
CA LEU A 17 32.41 -11.55 5.70
C LEU A 17 32.41 -11.30 4.19
N ASN A 18 32.57 -12.34 3.36
CA ASN A 18 32.57 -12.19 1.91
C ASN A 18 31.16 -12.38 1.29
N THR A 19 30.18 -12.84 2.07
CA THR A 19 28.81 -13.10 1.57
C THR A 19 27.89 -11.90 1.71
N VAL A 20 28.26 -10.90 2.54
CA VAL A 20 27.55 -9.62 2.63
C VAL A 20 28.42 -8.52 1.99
N ARG A 21 28.76 -8.66 0.74
CA ARG A 21 29.07 -7.48 -0.07
C ARG A 21 27.76 -6.75 -0.28
N ILE A 22 27.45 -5.82 0.61
CA ILE A 22 26.59 -4.70 0.28
C ILE A 22 27.33 -3.98 -0.85
N ALA A 23 26.98 -4.29 -2.09
CA ALA A 23 27.49 -3.55 -3.23
C ALA A 23 27.26 -2.07 -2.93
N PRO A 24 28.28 -1.22 -3.05
CA PRO A 24 28.09 0.20 -2.87
C PRO A 24 26.94 0.59 -3.81
N ALA A 25 25.92 1.28 -3.29
CA ALA A 25 24.79 1.74 -4.06
C ALA A 25 25.38 2.55 -5.22
N SER A 26 25.53 1.88 -6.35
CA SER A 26 25.97 2.49 -7.60
C SER A 26 25.00 3.65 -7.83
N ALA A 27 25.53 4.85 -7.94
CA ALA A 27 24.80 6.07 -8.28
C ALA A 27 24.18 6.03 -9.69
N ALA A 28 23.86 4.85 -10.19
CA ALA A 28 23.25 4.57 -11.46
C ALA A 28 21.73 4.47 -11.29
N SER A 29 21.07 5.48 -11.77
CA SER A 29 19.62 5.67 -11.89
C SER A 29 18.98 6.27 -10.61
N GLY A 30 18.27 7.39 -10.78
CA GLY A 30 17.53 8.12 -9.76
C GLY A 30 16.43 7.33 -9.02
N ARG A 31 16.77 6.16 -8.51
CA ARG A 31 15.94 5.36 -7.60
C ARG A 31 16.12 5.91 -6.19
N LEU A 32 15.03 6.27 -5.57
CA LEU A 32 15.02 6.66 -4.17
C LEU A 32 15.04 5.40 -3.31
N LEU A 33 16.22 5.06 -2.78
CA LEU A 33 16.39 3.91 -1.89
C LEU A 33 15.41 3.96 -0.70
N SER A 34 15.19 5.15 -0.14
CA SER A 34 14.23 5.36 0.94
C SER A 34 12.81 4.91 0.57
N LEU A 35 12.37 5.16 -0.67
CA LEU A 35 11.06 4.74 -1.15
C LEU A 35 10.99 3.22 -1.33
N ASP A 36 12.06 2.59 -1.79
CA ASP A 36 12.11 1.13 -1.95
C ASP A 36 12.15 0.43 -0.58
N VAL A 37 12.89 0.96 0.40
CA VAL A 37 12.91 0.46 1.79
C VAL A 37 11.53 0.62 2.44
N PHE A 38 10.92 1.80 2.30
CA PHE A 38 9.57 2.03 2.85
C PHE A 38 8.52 1.11 2.24
N ARG A 39 8.62 0.83 0.94
CA ARG A 39 7.75 -0.15 0.27
C ARG A 39 7.94 -1.55 0.82
N GLY A 40 9.18 -1.99 0.98
CA GLY A 40 9.52 -3.29 1.56
C GLY A 40 8.98 -3.43 2.98
N ALA A 41 9.19 -2.42 3.83
CA ALA A 41 8.68 -2.40 5.20
C ALA A 41 7.14 -2.47 5.25
N THR A 42 6.46 -1.73 4.37
CA THR A 42 4.98 -1.74 4.29
C THR A 42 4.45 -3.11 3.83
N ILE A 43 5.13 -3.76 2.87
CA ILE A 43 4.78 -5.13 2.44
C ILE A 43 4.98 -6.13 3.59
N ALA A 44 6.09 -6.04 4.32
CA ALA A 44 6.36 -6.89 5.48
C ALA A 44 5.29 -6.71 6.57
N ALA A 45 4.93 -5.46 6.87
CA ALA A 45 3.85 -5.16 7.81
C ALA A 45 2.50 -5.73 7.34
N MET A 46 2.19 -5.63 6.04
CA MET A 46 0.97 -6.21 5.46
C MET A 46 0.93 -7.73 5.62
N ILE A 47 2.05 -8.42 5.38
CA ILE A 47 2.12 -9.87 5.54
C ILE A 47 1.90 -10.24 7.01
N LEU A 48 2.54 -9.53 7.93
CA LEU A 48 2.40 -9.76 9.37
C LEU A 48 0.95 -9.59 9.84
N VAL A 49 0.31 -8.50 9.45
CA VAL A 49 -1.07 -8.18 9.86
C VAL A 49 -2.08 -9.19 9.30
N ASN A 50 -1.86 -9.67 8.06
CA ASN A 50 -2.76 -10.65 7.45
C ASN A 50 -2.52 -12.10 7.89
N ASN A 51 -1.49 -12.35 8.71
CA ASN A 51 -1.14 -13.68 9.21
C ASN A 51 -0.78 -13.63 10.70
N PRO A 52 -1.74 -13.27 11.58
CA PRO A 52 -1.46 -13.13 13.03
C PRO A 52 -1.27 -14.46 13.75
N GLY A 53 -1.45 -15.61 13.07
CA GLY A 53 -1.39 -16.94 13.66
C GLY A 53 -2.71 -17.34 14.30
N ASP A 54 -3.13 -16.66 15.36
CA ASP A 54 -4.42 -16.85 16.02
C ASP A 54 -5.25 -15.57 15.96
N TRP A 55 -6.39 -15.63 15.30
CA TRP A 55 -7.32 -14.49 15.16
C TRP A 55 -8.09 -14.18 16.45
N GLY A 56 -8.13 -15.10 17.40
CA GLY A 56 -8.74 -14.89 18.72
C GLY A 56 -7.85 -14.09 19.68
N HIS A 57 -6.53 -14.09 19.46
CA HIS A 57 -5.54 -13.49 20.35
C HIS A 57 -4.54 -12.62 19.58
N VAL A 58 -5.02 -11.61 18.88
CA VAL A 58 -4.19 -10.69 18.10
C VAL A 58 -3.73 -9.51 18.97
N TYR A 59 -2.46 -9.15 18.89
CA TYR A 59 -1.93 -7.94 19.54
C TYR A 59 -2.62 -6.68 19.02
N TRP A 60 -2.97 -5.77 19.91
CA TRP A 60 -3.67 -4.53 19.58
C TRP A 60 -3.10 -3.77 18.35
N PRO A 61 -1.78 -3.57 18.15
CA PRO A 61 -1.27 -2.84 17.01
C PRO A 61 -1.51 -3.53 15.66
N LEU A 62 -1.83 -4.83 15.65
CA LEU A 62 -2.10 -5.65 14.47
C LEU A 62 -3.60 -5.79 14.18
N LEU A 63 -4.46 -5.28 15.05
CA LEU A 63 -5.91 -5.27 14.85
C LEU A 63 -6.33 -4.04 14.05
N HIS A 64 -7.39 -4.18 13.27
CA HIS A 64 -8.14 -3.04 12.75
C HIS A 64 -9.07 -2.48 13.82
N VAL A 65 -9.19 -1.15 13.87
CA VAL A 65 -10.21 -0.51 14.72
C VAL A 65 -11.60 -0.83 14.18
N PRO A 66 -12.57 -1.18 15.03
CA PRO A 66 -13.94 -1.44 14.56
C PRO A 66 -14.55 -0.30 13.77
N TRP A 67 -14.37 0.97 14.20
CA TRP A 67 -14.85 2.14 13.48
C TRP A 67 -14.12 3.43 13.87
N HIS A 68 -14.24 3.89 15.12
CA HIS A 68 -13.61 5.12 15.59
C HIS A 68 -12.19 4.88 16.09
N GLY A 69 -11.26 5.72 15.67
CA GLY A 69 -9.85 5.64 16.04
C GLY A 69 -8.98 5.15 14.89
N TRP A 70 -7.77 4.70 15.22
CA TRP A 70 -6.82 4.11 14.28
C TRP A 70 -5.80 3.24 15.00
N THR A 71 -5.27 2.25 14.31
CA THR A 71 -4.13 1.44 14.73
C THR A 71 -3.01 1.52 13.67
N PRO A 72 -1.78 1.08 13.98
CA PRO A 72 -0.73 0.97 12.98
C PRO A 72 -1.13 0.16 11.74
N THR A 73 -1.98 -0.84 11.91
CA THR A 73 -2.54 -1.65 10.81
C THR A 73 -3.32 -0.81 9.79
N ASP A 74 -4.09 0.16 10.26
CA ASP A 74 -4.93 1.00 9.40
C ASP A 74 -4.12 1.96 8.52
N LEU A 75 -2.84 2.19 8.85
CA LEU A 75 -1.93 3.02 8.07
C LEU A 75 -1.29 2.29 6.87
N ILE A 76 -1.35 0.96 6.82
CA ILE A 76 -0.70 0.17 5.77
C ILE A 76 -1.25 0.53 4.39
N PHE A 77 -2.57 0.59 4.24
CA PHE A 77 -3.20 0.94 2.97
C PHE A 77 -2.95 2.40 2.54
N PRO A 78 -3.09 3.43 3.40
CA PRO A 78 -2.65 4.79 3.10
C PRO A 78 -1.18 4.89 2.68
N PHE A 79 -0.27 4.14 3.31
CA PHE A 79 1.14 4.11 2.92
C PHE A 79 1.33 3.54 1.51
N PHE A 80 0.58 2.50 1.12
CA PHE A 80 0.60 2.02 -0.26
C PHE A 80 0.15 3.10 -1.25
N LEU A 81 -0.94 3.80 -0.98
CA LEU A 81 -1.41 4.89 -1.86
C LEU A 81 -0.40 6.04 -1.93
N PHE A 82 0.20 6.42 -0.80
CA PHE A 82 1.25 7.43 -0.75
C PHE A 82 2.45 7.03 -1.62
N MET A 83 2.94 5.78 -1.51
CA MET A 83 4.04 5.29 -2.33
C MET A 83 3.69 5.23 -3.82
N VAL A 84 2.45 4.92 -4.16
CA VAL A 84 1.96 4.97 -5.55
C VAL A 84 2.04 6.40 -6.10
N GLY A 85 1.59 7.39 -5.34
CA GLY A 85 1.67 8.81 -5.69
C GLY A 85 3.12 9.28 -5.86
N MET A 86 3.99 8.94 -4.90
CA MET A 86 5.43 9.25 -4.97
C MET A 86 6.09 8.61 -6.20
N SER A 87 5.84 7.32 -6.43
CA SER A 87 6.37 6.59 -7.57
C SER A 87 5.90 7.20 -8.91
N LEU A 88 4.66 7.66 -8.97
CA LEU A 88 4.13 8.34 -10.14
C LEU A 88 4.83 9.68 -10.40
N THR A 89 5.14 10.43 -9.34
CA THR A 89 5.83 11.72 -9.43
C THR A 89 7.24 11.56 -10.01
N PHE A 90 7.98 10.54 -9.58
CA PHE A 90 9.34 10.26 -10.06
C PHE A 90 9.38 9.43 -11.35
N SER A 91 8.24 8.94 -11.83
CA SER A 91 8.19 8.14 -13.05
C SER A 91 8.46 8.99 -14.29
N ARG A 92 9.42 8.54 -15.11
CA ARG A 92 9.68 9.11 -16.44
C ARG A 92 8.68 8.63 -17.50
N ARG A 93 7.95 7.54 -17.22
CA ARG A 93 6.94 6.96 -18.14
C ARG A 93 5.60 7.65 -17.92
N THR A 94 5.36 8.74 -18.65
CA THR A 94 4.14 9.57 -18.51
C THR A 94 3.07 9.29 -19.56
N GLY A 95 3.29 8.34 -20.46
CA GLY A 95 2.36 7.99 -21.54
C GLY A 95 1.05 7.38 -21.02
N ALA A 96 -0.07 7.62 -21.72
CA ALA A 96 -1.37 7.08 -21.35
C ALA A 96 -1.40 5.55 -21.44
N ARG A 97 -0.91 4.98 -22.54
CA ARG A 97 -0.90 3.52 -22.74
C ARG A 97 -0.26 2.72 -21.59
N PRO A 98 0.97 3.04 -21.12
CA PRO A 98 1.55 2.35 -19.97
C PRO A 98 0.80 2.61 -18.65
N ALA A 99 0.18 3.79 -18.48
CA ALA A 99 -0.63 4.08 -17.28
C ALA A 99 -1.88 3.20 -17.23
N PHE A 100 -2.66 3.14 -18.30
CA PHE A 100 -3.83 2.27 -18.42
C PHE A 100 -3.46 0.79 -18.28
N ALA A 101 -2.39 0.34 -18.94
CA ALA A 101 -1.95 -1.05 -18.84
C ALA A 101 -1.58 -1.45 -17.40
N ARG A 102 -0.94 -0.54 -16.63
CA ARG A 102 -0.62 -0.79 -15.22
C ARG A 102 -1.87 -0.85 -14.35
N ALA A 103 -2.80 0.08 -14.52
CA ALA A 103 -4.05 0.09 -13.77
C ALA A 103 -4.89 -1.14 -14.08
N LEU A 104 -5.01 -1.52 -15.35
CA LEU A 104 -5.75 -2.72 -15.77
C LEU A 104 -5.14 -4.00 -15.18
N LYS A 105 -3.80 -4.10 -15.13
CA LYS A 105 -3.12 -5.22 -14.47
C LYS A 105 -3.45 -5.30 -12.97
N LEU A 106 -3.45 -4.15 -12.27
CA LEU A 106 -3.78 -4.10 -10.85
C LEU A 106 -5.25 -4.50 -10.60
N ILE A 107 -6.17 -3.94 -11.38
CA ILE A 107 -7.60 -4.24 -11.28
C ILE A 107 -7.86 -5.71 -11.65
N GLY A 108 -7.29 -6.19 -12.75
CA GLY A 108 -7.43 -7.57 -13.20
C GLY A 108 -6.88 -8.58 -12.21
N LEU A 109 -5.69 -8.32 -11.65
CA LEU A 109 -5.11 -9.16 -10.61
C LEU A 109 -5.98 -9.17 -9.34
N GLY A 110 -6.48 -8.00 -8.93
CA GLY A 110 -7.36 -7.89 -7.78
C GLY A 110 -8.68 -8.64 -7.97
N LEU A 111 -9.27 -8.58 -9.16
CA LEU A 111 -10.46 -9.36 -9.50
C LEU A 111 -10.16 -10.86 -9.54
N LEU A 112 -9.03 -11.25 -10.12
CA LEU A 112 -8.62 -12.65 -10.15
C LEU A 112 -8.48 -13.23 -8.73
N MET A 113 -7.82 -12.48 -7.83
CA MET A 113 -7.71 -12.89 -6.42
C MET A 113 -9.05 -12.93 -5.69
N ALA A 114 -9.96 -12.01 -5.99
CA ALA A 114 -11.29 -11.98 -5.39
C ALA A 114 -12.19 -13.13 -5.89
N LEU A 115 -11.96 -13.61 -7.09
CA LEU A 115 -12.70 -14.73 -7.68
C LEU A 115 -12.14 -16.09 -7.25
N TYR A 116 -10.85 -16.20 -6.98
CA TYR A 116 -10.20 -17.46 -6.60
C TYR A 116 -10.55 -17.86 -5.15
N PRO A 117 -10.79 -19.16 -4.83
CA PRO A 117 -10.81 -20.30 -5.74
C PRO A 117 -12.19 -20.67 -6.31
N TYR A 118 -13.27 -20.09 -5.79
CA TYR A 118 -14.64 -20.54 -6.04
C TYR A 118 -15.37 -19.80 -7.17
N PHE A 119 -14.76 -18.79 -7.76
CA PHE A 119 -15.29 -17.96 -8.84
C PHE A 119 -16.73 -17.44 -8.63
N PRO A 120 -17.06 -16.81 -7.49
CA PRO A 120 -18.40 -16.34 -7.16
C PRO A 120 -18.72 -15.03 -7.91
N ILE A 121 -18.97 -15.10 -9.22
CA ILE A 121 -19.12 -13.93 -10.10
C ILE A 121 -20.25 -12.99 -9.65
N LEU A 122 -21.34 -13.55 -9.11
CA LEU A 122 -22.51 -12.77 -8.68
C LEU A 122 -22.34 -12.08 -7.31
N THR A 123 -21.44 -12.59 -6.45
CA THR A 123 -21.23 -12.09 -5.09
C THR A 123 -19.86 -11.48 -4.86
N VAL A 124 -19.08 -11.30 -5.94
CA VAL A 124 -17.72 -10.75 -5.84
C VAL A 124 -17.74 -9.32 -5.27
N ARG A 125 -16.91 -9.07 -4.28
CA ARG A 125 -16.71 -7.71 -3.74
C ARG A 125 -15.83 -6.92 -4.71
N TRP A 126 -16.46 -6.04 -5.50
CA TRP A 126 -15.79 -5.17 -6.47
C TRP A 126 -14.73 -4.23 -5.88
N PRO A 127 -14.94 -3.60 -4.71
CA PRO A 127 -13.98 -2.63 -4.15
C PRO A 127 -12.86 -3.29 -3.35
N GLY A 128 -12.10 -4.22 -3.95
CA GLY A 128 -10.90 -4.77 -3.34
C GLY A 128 -9.74 -3.76 -3.27
N VAL A 129 -8.70 -4.07 -2.49
CA VAL A 129 -7.53 -3.19 -2.27
C VAL A 129 -6.80 -2.87 -3.57
N LEU A 130 -6.52 -3.88 -4.40
CA LEU A 130 -5.80 -3.71 -5.67
C LEU A 130 -6.63 -2.91 -6.69
N GLN A 131 -7.95 -3.11 -6.74
CA GLN A 131 -8.84 -2.35 -7.60
C GLN A 131 -8.83 -0.87 -7.20
N ARG A 132 -8.93 -0.55 -5.91
CA ARG A 132 -8.83 0.82 -5.39
C ARG A 132 -7.50 1.46 -5.75
N ILE A 133 -6.38 0.76 -5.57
CA ILE A 133 -5.05 1.24 -5.96
C ILE A 133 -5.01 1.52 -7.47
N GLY A 134 -5.55 0.63 -8.31
CA GLY A 134 -5.60 0.81 -9.75
C GLY A 134 -6.38 2.04 -10.19
N VAL A 135 -7.55 2.28 -9.59
CA VAL A 135 -8.39 3.47 -9.86
C VAL A 135 -7.69 4.75 -9.38
N CYS A 136 -7.19 4.75 -8.12
CA CYS A 136 -6.45 5.89 -7.57
C CYS A 136 -5.20 6.23 -8.40
N TYR A 137 -4.50 5.20 -8.90
CA TYR A 137 -3.35 5.40 -9.78
C TYR A 137 -3.73 6.12 -11.08
N LEU A 138 -4.84 5.73 -11.73
CA LEU A 138 -5.33 6.41 -12.94
C LEU A 138 -5.76 7.84 -12.65
N ALA A 139 -6.50 8.07 -11.58
CA ALA A 139 -6.93 9.41 -11.18
C ALA A 139 -5.72 10.32 -10.89
N ALA A 140 -4.73 9.83 -10.16
CA ALA A 140 -3.50 10.56 -9.87
C ALA A 140 -2.66 10.81 -11.14
N TRP A 141 -2.59 9.84 -12.05
CA TRP A 141 -1.94 10.03 -13.36
C TRP A 141 -2.64 11.11 -14.18
N ALA A 142 -3.97 11.09 -14.25
CA ALA A 142 -4.76 12.08 -14.96
C ALA A 142 -4.58 13.48 -14.35
N ALA A 143 -4.66 13.59 -13.03
CA ALA A 143 -4.39 14.84 -12.32
C ALA A 143 -2.98 15.38 -12.62
N LYS A 144 -1.97 14.53 -12.57
CA LYS A 144 -0.58 14.92 -12.93
C LYS A 144 -0.45 15.36 -14.39
N ARG A 145 -1.19 14.75 -15.31
CA ARG A 145 -1.09 15.00 -16.75
C ARG A 145 -1.78 16.31 -17.18
N TRP A 146 -2.89 16.64 -16.55
CA TRP A 146 -3.75 17.74 -16.98
C TRP A 146 -3.73 18.94 -16.04
N LEU A 147 -3.42 18.74 -14.76
CA LEU A 147 -3.42 19.81 -13.78
C LEU A 147 -1.99 20.28 -13.45
N ARG A 148 -1.83 21.61 -13.36
CA ARG A 148 -0.64 22.21 -12.76
C ARG A 148 -0.60 21.96 -11.25
N PRO A 149 0.54 22.09 -10.55
CA PRO A 149 0.65 21.85 -9.10
C PRO A 149 -0.42 22.60 -8.27
N ARG A 150 -0.72 23.85 -8.63
CA ARG A 150 -1.81 24.61 -7.97
C ARG A 150 -3.18 23.96 -8.18
N GLY A 151 -3.47 23.47 -9.40
CA GLY A 151 -4.72 22.76 -9.68
C GLY A 151 -4.81 21.43 -8.95
N GLN A 152 -3.69 20.72 -8.76
CA GLN A 152 -3.66 19.49 -7.95
C GLN A 152 -3.94 19.79 -6.47
N ALA A 153 -3.40 20.89 -5.92
CA ALA A 153 -3.69 21.32 -4.55
C ALA A 153 -5.17 21.70 -4.38
N VAL A 154 -5.75 22.41 -5.35
CA VAL A 154 -7.19 22.74 -5.35
C VAL A 154 -8.02 21.46 -5.44
N LEU A 155 -7.71 20.53 -6.34
CA LEU A 155 -8.41 19.25 -6.45
C LEU A 155 -8.35 18.47 -5.13
N PHE A 156 -7.19 18.42 -4.48
CA PHE A 156 -7.02 17.79 -3.19
C PHE A 156 -7.93 18.42 -2.12
N ALA A 157 -7.92 19.75 -2.01
CA ALA A 157 -8.78 20.46 -1.08
C ALA A 157 -10.28 20.23 -1.37
N CYS A 158 -10.67 20.26 -2.65
CA CYS A 158 -12.05 19.99 -3.08
C CYS A 158 -12.50 18.57 -2.74
N LEU A 159 -11.61 17.57 -2.90
CA LEU A 159 -11.93 16.19 -2.54
C LEU A 159 -12.11 16.01 -1.02
N LEU A 160 -11.25 16.64 -0.21
CA LEU A 160 -11.37 16.58 1.26
C LEU A 160 -12.64 17.26 1.75
N VAL A 161 -12.87 18.52 1.31
CA VAL A 161 -14.06 19.30 1.71
C VAL A 161 -15.33 18.66 1.15
N GLY A 162 -15.29 18.19 -0.11
CA GLY A 162 -16.42 17.52 -0.75
C GLY A 162 -16.78 16.21 -0.04
N TYR A 163 -15.80 15.40 0.33
CA TYR A 163 -16.04 14.19 1.10
C TYR A 163 -16.62 14.50 2.49
N TRP A 164 -16.04 15.47 3.20
CA TRP A 164 -16.57 15.94 4.48
C TRP A 164 -18.00 16.46 4.36
N ALA A 165 -18.28 17.29 3.36
CA ALA A 165 -19.62 17.82 3.13
C ALA A 165 -20.62 16.71 2.76
N LEU A 166 -20.20 15.73 1.95
CA LEU A 166 -21.01 14.57 1.59
C LEU A 166 -21.41 13.78 2.85
N MET A 167 -20.44 13.43 3.69
CA MET A 167 -20.68 12.64 4.91
C MET A 167 -21.50 13.38 5.97
N THR A 168 -21.44 14.73 6.01
CA THR A 168 -22.12 15.52 7.04
C THR A 168 -23.42 16.16 6.58
N LYS A 169 -23.71 16.21 5.28
CA LYS A 169 -24.88 16.91 4.72
C LYS A 169 -25.82 16.01 3.93
N ALA A 170 -25.31 14.92 3.33
CA ALA A 170 -26.15 14.01 2.57
C ALA A 170 -26.88 13.04 3.51
N THR A 171 -28.12 12.78 3.21
CA THR A 171 -28.93 11.75 3.90
C THR A 171 -28.41 10.37 3.52
N GLY A 172 -28.27 9.51 4.52
CA GLY A 172 -27.86 8.11 4.33
C GLY A 172 -28.92 7.27 3.60
N PRO A 173 -28.59 6.01 3.31
CA PRO A 173 -29.55 5.03 2.80
C PRO A 173 -30.77 4.97 3.70
N GLU A 174 -31.96 4.69 3.11
CA GLU A 174 -33.23 4.59 3.85
C GLU A 174 -33.69 5.89 4.55
N GLY A 175 -33.10 7.05 4.18
CA GLY A 175 -33.52 8.36 4.70
C GLY A 175 -32.96 8.69 6.10
N HIS A 176 -31.97 7.97 6.57
CA HIS A 176 -31.29 8.31 7.84
C HIS A 176 -30.66 9.71 7.78
N PRO A 177 -30.75 10.50 8.87
CA PRO A 177 -30.10 11.81 8.93
C PRO A 177 -28.58 11.66 8.75
N PRO A 178 -27.90 12.69 8.23
CA PRO A 178 -26.45 12.66 8.05
C PRO A 178 -25.74 12.32 9.36
N ASN A 179 -24.91 11.27 9.35
CA ASN A 179 -24.15 10.83 10.52
C ASN A 179 -22.85 10.14 10.08
N LEU A 180 -21.99 9.81 11.04
CA LEU A 180 -20.72 9.13 10.82
C LEU A 180 -20.73 7.68 11.34
N GLU A 181 -21.89 7.12 11.64
CA GLU A 181 -22.02 5.75 12.14
C GLU A 181 -21.87 4.71 11.01
N PRO A 182 -21.29 3.53 11.26
CA PRO A 182 -20.89 2.59 10.23
C PRO A 182 -22.04 1.97 9.43
N GLN A 183 -23.24 1.96 9.97
CA GLN A 183 -24.39 1.26 9.36
C GLN A 183 -25.42 2.19 8.76
N THR A 184 -25.40 3.46 9.11
CA THR A 184 -26.43 4.45 8.75
C THR A 184 -25.89 5.66 7.99
N ASN A 185 -24.56 5.73 7.77
CA ASN A 185 -23.95 6.72 6.89
C ASN A 185 -24.09 6.37 5.40
N LEU A 186 -23.56 7.24 4.52
CA LEU A 186 -23.49 7.05 3.07
C LEU A 186 -22.62 5.86 2.65
#